data_1813a309b38e9d5e57ce9070f9759fcd
#
_entry.id   1813a309b38e9d5e57ce9070f9759fcd
#
_cell.length_a   1.000
_cell.length_b   1.000
_cell.length_c   1.000
_cell.angle_alpha   90.00
_cell.angle_beta   90.00
_cell.angle_gamma   90.00
#
_symmetry.space_group_name_H-M   'P 1'
#
loop_
_entity.id
_entity.type
_entity.pdbx_description
1 polymer ?
#
loop_
_entity_poly.entity_id
_entity_poly.type
_entity_poly.pdbx_seq_one_letter_code
_entity_poly.pdbx_strand_id
1 'polypeptide(L)'
;YRRGYTEYGLENRNLYIQDSFTRQKMTINVGLRWDYQGDFANAANVSASPLYGQATYKGTYKGVEYPGAAFNQLPEISFPGADADVNFTNWSPRVGVTYDLMGDGRNVVKFNYSRYVGQLGTGGLSAVYNTVTATTVRYPWVDLNSDNFIQANEVVLTAVPLNYTSGYDYKNPTATSTSGKVDPDVSAETTNEILLSFDKQIGNQFAVSASYIWRKY
;
A
#
# COMPACT_ATOMS: atom_id res chain seq x y z
N TYR A 1 16.78 -18.71 6.76
CA TYR A 1 15.72 -17.79 6.29
C TYR A 1 15.86 -17.50 4.80
N ARG A 2 14.79 -17.02 4.17
CA ARG A 2 14.74 -16.53 2.79
C ARG A 2 14.30 -15.07 2.84
N ARG A 3 15.03 -14.19 2.17
CA ARG A 3 14.64 -12.78 2.06
C ARG A 3 13.56 -12.65 0.97
N GLY A 4 12.47 -12.00 1.32
CA GLY A 4 11.52 -11.52 0.32
C GLY A 4 12.01 -10.21 -0.29
N TYR A 5 11.80 -10.04 -1.57
CA TYR A 5 11.92 -8.77 -2.29
C TYR A 5 10.58 -8.47 -2.94
N THR A 6 10.07 -7.28 -2.71
CA THR A 6 8.78 -6.84 -3.25
C THR A 6 8.94 -5.46 -3.85
N GLU A 7 8.39 -5.28 -5.04
CA GLU A 7 8.35 -4.00 -5.72
C GLU A 7 6.92 -3.77 -6.21
N TYR A 8 6.39 -2.60 -5.85
CA TYR A 8 5.04 -2.20 -6.24
C TYR A 8 5.12 -0.96 -7.10
N GLY A 9 4.26 -0.89 -8.10
CA GLY A 9 4.08 0.27 -8.94
C GLY A 9 2.70 0.88 -8.75
N LEU A 10 2.63 2.17 -9.00
CA LEU A 10 1.41 2.95 -8.99
C LEU A 10 1.30 3.72 -10.30
N GLU A 11 0.22 3.50 -11.02
CA GLU A 11 -0.11 4.27 -12.21
C GLU A 11 -1.11 5.38 -11.85
N ASN A 12 -0.73 6.63 -12.12
CA ASN A 12 -1.61 7.78 -11.97
C ASN A 12 -1.72 8.51 -13.30
N ARG A 13 -2.97 8.69 -13.75
CA ARG A 13 -3.29 9.53 -14.90
C ARG A 13 -4.33 10.55 -14.46
N ASN A 14 -4.12 11.80 -14.80
CA ASN A 14 -5.08 12.84 -14.48
C ASN A 14 -5.21 13.87 -15.59
N LEU A 15 -6.39 14.44 -15.69
CA LEU A 15 -6.72 15.52 -16.58
C LEU A 15 -7.59 16.52 -15.84
N TYR A 16 -7.34 17.80 -16.02
CA TYR A 16 -8.21 18.82 -15.46
C TYR A 16 -8.50 19.92 -16.47
N ILE A 17 -9.66 20.55 -16.29
CA ILE A 17 -10.07 21.77 -16.99
C ILE A 17 -10.65 22.72 -15.96
N GLN A 18 -10.33 23.99 -16.10
CA GLN A 18 -10.92 25.04 -15.28
C GLN A 18 -11.10 26.32 -16.06
N ASP A 19 -12.07 27.11 -15.62
CA ASP A 19 -12.33 28.44 -16.18
C ASP A 19 -12.74 29.41 -15.07
N SER A 20 -12.53 30.70 -15.32
CA SER A 20 -12.86 31.79 -14.42
C SER A 20 -13.60 32.89 -15.16
N PHE A 21 -14.79 33.13 -14.72
CA PHE A 21 -15.66 34.15 -15.30
C PHE A 21 -15.92 35.28 -14.31
N THR A 22 -15.60 36.50 -14.71
CA THR A 22 -15.83 37.69 -13.88
C THR A 22 -16.80 38.63 -14.59
N ARG A 23 -17.86 39.00 -13.91
CA ARG A 23 -18.83 39.99 -14.37
C ARG A 23 -19.25 40.90 -13.22
N GLN A 24 -18.98 42.19 -13.36
CA GLN A 24 -19.27 43.20 -12.36
C GLN A 24 -18.70 42.83 -10.98
N LYS A 25 -19.57 42.52 -10.03
CA LYS A 25 -19.25 42.22 -8.62
C LYS A 25 -19.05 40.75 -8.35
N MET A 26 -19.18 39.91 -9.35
CA MET A 26 -19.17 38.45 -9.21
C MET A 26 -18.04 37.80 -10.02
N THR A 27 -17.31 36.93 -9.35
CA THR A 27 -16.35 36.01 -10.02
C THR A 27 -16.79 34.58 -9.72
N ILE A 28 -16.89 33.78 -10.78
CA ILE A 28 -17.20 32.35 -10.70
C ILE A 28 -15.97 31.59 -11.22
N ASN A 29 -15.50 30.65 -10.45
CA ASN A 29 -14.46 29.70 -10.84
C ASN A 29 -15.09 28.31 -10.91
N VAL A 30 -14.91 27.61 -12.02
CA VAL A 30 -15.34 26.24 -12.19
C VAL A 30 -14.19 25.38 -12.62
N GLY A 31 -14.11 24.17 -12.09
CA GLY A 31 -13.06 23.22 -12.45
C GLY A 31 -13.59 21.81 -12.36
N LEU A 32 -13.05 20.96 -13.21
CA LEU A 32 -13.31 19.53 -13.18
C LEU A 32 -11.99 18.80 -13.39
N ARG A 33 -11.71 17.86 -12.52
CA ARG A 33 -10.57 16.97 -12.65
C ARG A 33 -11.05 15.54 -12.73
N TRP A 34 -10.46 14.79 -13.65
CA TRP A 34 -10.56 13.35 -13.77
C TRP A 34 -9.26 12.72 -13.28
N ASP A 35 -9.36 11.66 -12.47
CA ASP A 35 -8.24 10.91 -11.96
C ASP A 35 -8.46 9.42 -12.22
N TYR A 36 -7.40 8.76 -12.68
CA TYR A 36 -7.28 7.31 -12.75
C TYR A 36 -6.09 6.88 -11.90
N GLN A 37 -6.27 5.86 -11.07
CA GLN A 37 -5.23 5.29 -10.22
C GLN A 37 -5.30 3.77 -10.31
N GLY A 38 -4.18 3.14 -10.67
CA GLY A 38 -4.01 1.70 -10.71
C GLY A 38 -2.79 1.29 -9.89
N ASP A 39 -2.87 0.17 -9.19
CA ASP A 39 -1.82 -0.37 -8.34
C ASP A 39 -1.45 -1.77 -8.81
N PHE A 40 -0.15 -2.08 -8.87
CA PHE A 40 0.35 -3.37 -9.33
C PHE A 40 1.59 -3.80 -8.55
N ALA A 41 1.79 -5.10 -8.46
CA ALA A 41 2.99 -5.72 -7.91
C ALA A 41 3.86 -6.23 -9.06
N ASN A 42 5.13 -5.84 -9.09
CA ASN A 42 6.08 -6.30 -10.09
C ASN A 42 6.44 -7.77 -9.92
N ALA A 43 6.87 -8.40 -11.02
CA ALA A 43 7.46 -9.73 -10.97
C ALA A 43 8.68 -9.74 -10.05
N ALA A 44 8.83 -10.80 -9.28
CA ALA A 44 9.95 -10.98 -8.38
C ALA A 44 10.42 -12.43 -8.37
N ASN A 45 11.73 -12.62 -8.23
CA ASN A 45 12.35 -13.94 -8.08
C ASN A 45 13.20 -13.92 -6.82
N VAL A 46 12.96 -14.88 -5.93
CA VAL A 46 13.64 -14.98 -4.64
C VAL A 46 14.39 -16.29 -4.56
N SER A 47 15.71 -16.20 -4.47
CA SER A 47 16.58 -17.34 -4.37
C SER A 47 16.25 -18.22 -3.17
N ALA A 48 16.51 -19.51 -3.31
CA ALA A 48 16.37 -20.46 -2.21
C ALA A 48 17.24 -20.08 -1.00
N SER A 49 16.91 -20.65 0.16
CA SER A 49 17.79 -20.59 1.33
C SER A 49 19.17 -21.15 1.00
N PRO A 50 20.27 -20.58 1.53
CA PRO A 50 21.61 -21.15 1.37
C PRO A 50 21.75 -22.61 1.81
N LEU A 51 20.88 -23.08 2.69
CA LEU A 51 20.85 -24.48 3.15
C LEU A 51 20.10 -25.41 2.18
N TYR A 52 19.32 -24.88 1.25
CA TYR A 52 18.48 -25.69 0.37
C TYR A 52 19.29 -26.71 -0.43
N GLY A 53 18.85 -27.98 -0.42
CA GLY A 53 19.51 -29.08 -1.06
C GLY A 53 20.71 -29.68 -0.31
N GLN A 54 21.20 -29.03 0.75
CA GLN A 54 22.32 -29.56 1.54
C GLN A 54 21.84 -30.67 2.49
N ALA A 55 22.72 -31.65 2.77
CA ALA A 55 22.45 -32.70 3.76
C ALA A 55 22.33 -32.10 5.18
N THR A 56 21.29 -32.54 5.89
CA THR A 56 21.04 -32.14 7.28
C THR A 56 21.68 -33.13 8.28
N TYR A 57 21.46 -32.90 9.58
CA TYR A 57 22.00 -33.73 10.64
C TYR A 57 21.63 -35.20 10.47
N LYS A 58 22.66 -36.06 10.57
CA LYS A 58 22.52 -37.54 10.59
C LYS A 58 22.96 -38.07 11.95
N GLY A 59 22.04 -38.69 12.69
CA GLY A 59 22.32 -39.25 14.02
C GLY A 59 21.11 -39.18 14.94
N THR A 60 21.33 -39.55 16.18
CA THR A 60 20.27 -39.53 17.21
C THR A 60 20.17 -38.16 17.90
N TYR A 61 19.00 -37.54 17.84
CA TYR A 61 18.70 -36.33 18.60
C TYR A 61 17.46 -36.57 19.47
N LYS A 62 17.61 -36.38 20.80
CA LYS A 62 16.54 -36.61 21.80
C LYS A 62 15.84 -37.96 21.64
N GLY A 63 16.62 -39.04 21.36
CA GLY A 63 16.11 -40.38 21.22
C GLY A 63 15.47 -40.75 19.87
N VAL A 64 15.51 -39.85 18.89
CA VAL A 64 14.98 -40.04 17.54
C VAL A 64 16.15 -40.08 16.57
N GLU A 65 16.16 -41.09 15.67
CA GLU A 65 17.14 -41.18 14.58
C GLU A 65 16.76 -40.28 13.39
N TYR A 66 17.75 -39.52 12.89
CA TYR A 66 17.62 -38.63 11.74
C TYR A 66 18.54 -39.12 10.60
N PRO A 67 18.03 -39.28 9.39
CA PRO A 67 18.80 -39.91 8.30
C PRO A 67 19.78 -38.95 7.60
N GLY A 68 19.75 -37.66 7.88
CA GLY A 68 20.53 -36.64 7.18
C GLY A 68 19.97 -36.28 5.82
N ALA A 69 18.65 -36.21 5.73
CA ALA A 69 17.95 -35.85 4.49
C ALA A 69 18.33 -34.45 3.99
N ALA A 70 18.16 -34.18 2.69
CA ALA A 70 18.40 -32.87 2.14
C ALA A 70 17.42 -31.84 2.72
N PHE A 71 17.93 -30.66 3.04
CA PHE A 71 17.09 -29.54 3.47
C PHE A 71 16.25 -29.03 2.31
N ASN A 72 14.96 -29.27 2.36
CA ASN A 72 14.00 -28.96 1.29
C ASN A 72 13.06 -27.78 1.63
N GLN A 73 13.32 -27.09 2.71
CA GLN A 73 12.59 -25.91 3.13
C GLN A 73 13.14 -24.65 2.46
N LEU A 74 12.28 -23.66 2.25
CA LEU A 74 12.64 -22.39 1.64
C LEU A 74 13.30 -22.55 0.25
N PRO A 75 12.65 -23.20 -0.71
CA PRO A 75 13.11 -23.26 -2.09
C PRO A 75 13.08 -21.88 -2.76
N GLU A 76 13.66 -21.79 -3.95
CA GLU A 76 13.43 -20.65 -4.83
C GLU A 76 11.95 -20.51 -5.16
N ILE A 77 11.45 -19.28 -5.21
CA ILE A 77 10.09 -18.96 -5.66
C ILE A 77 10.11 -17.79 -6.63
N SER A 78 9.24 -17.88 -7.63
CA SER A 78 8.99 -16.82 -8.59
C SER A 78 7.56 -16.33 -8.46
N PHE A 79 7.40 -15.02 -8.56
CA PHE A 79 6.12 -14.35 -8.63
C PHE A 79 6.05 -13.59 -9.96
N PRO A 80 5.06 -13.86 -10.82
CA PRO A 80 4.98 -13.25 -12.15
C PRO A 80 4.58 -11.77 -12.15
N GLY A 81 4.21 -11.25 -10.99
CA GLY A 81 3.55 -9.96 -10.85
C GLY A 81 2.03 -10.10 -10.87
N ALA A 82 1.34 -9.08 -10.44
CA ALA A 82 -0.12 -9.01 -10.49
C ALA A 82 -0.60 -7.57 -10.46
N ASP A 83 -1.64 -7.28 -11.23
CA ASP A 83 -2.43 -6.08 -11.09
C ASP A 83 -3.41 -6.23 -9.91
N ALA A 84 -3.86 -5.11 -9.37
CA ALA A 84 -4.79 -5.13 -8.25
C ALA A 84 -6.22 -5.56 -8.61
N ASP A 85 -6.53 -5.81 -9.87
CA ASP A 85 -7.87 -6.09 -10.43
C ASP A 85 -8.90 -4.95 -10.25
N VAL A 86 -8.59 -3.94 -9.45
CA VAL A 86 -9.43 -2.78 -9.17
C VAL A 86 -8.65 -1.50 -9.44
N ASN A 87 -9.28 -0.61 -10.19
CA ASN A 87 -8.74 0.71 -10.52
C ASN A 87 -9.70 1.80 -10.03
N PHE A 88 -9.15 2.87 -9.49
CA PHE A 88 -9.95 4.00 -9.05
C PHE A 88 -10.08 5.04 -10.16
N THR A 89 -11.30 5.26 -10.61
CA THR A 89 -11.63 6.31 -11.57
C THR A 89 -12.58 7.29 -10.92
N ASN A 90 -12.16 8.55 -10.80
CA ASN A 90 -12.89 9.55 -10.03
C ASN A 90 -12.97 10.90 -10.75
N TRP A 91 -14.04 11.64 -10.43
CA TRP A 91 -14.25 13.01 -10.86
C TRP A 91 -14.27 13.93 -9.65
N SER A 92 -13.52 15.03 -9.72
CA SER A 92 -13.35 16.01 -8.65
C SER A 92 -13.80 17.39 -9.14
N PRO A 93 -15.12 17.70 -9.07
CA PRO A 93 -15.63 19.02 -9.41
C PRO A 93 -15.21 20.05 -8.32
N ARG A 94 -15.01 21.28 -8.78
CA ARG A 94 -14.75 22.45 -7.94
C ARG A 94 -15.54 23.62 -8.46
N VAL A 95 -16.23 24.31 -7.58
CA VAL A 95 -16.97 25.53 -7.89
C VAL A 95 -16.69 26.56 -6.81
N GLY A 96 -16.27 27.74 -7.22
CA GLY A 96 -16.05 28.88 -6.34
C GLY A 96 -16.87 30.08 -6.86
N VAL A 97 -17.54 30.77 -5.96
CA VAL A 97 -18.23 32.03 -6.23
C VAL A 97 -17.74 33.09 -5.24
N THR A 98 -17.26 34.17 -5.77
CA THR A 98 -16.89 35.35 -4.99
C THR A 98 -17.81 36.50 -5.40
N TYR A 99 -18.45 37.12 -4.42
CA TYR A 99 -19.35 38.25 -4.64
C TYR A 99 -19.01 39.45 -3.77
N ASP A 100 -18.70 40.57 -4.39
CA ASP A 100 -18.47 41.84 -3.73
C ASP A 100 -19.83 42.56 -3.54
N LEU A 101 -20.30 42.62 -2.30
CA LEU A 101 -21.63 43.13 -1.97
C LEU A 101 -21.82 44.60 -2.39
N MET A 102 -20.81 45.43 -2.21
CA MET A 102 -20.87 46.84 -2.49
C MET A 102 -20.18 47.27 -3.78
N GLY A 103 -19.26 46.43 -4.28
CA GLY A 103 -18.47 46.71 -5.50
C GLY A 103 -17.22 47.54 -5.23
N ASP A 104 -16.82 47.64 -3.99
CA ASP A 104 -15.65 48.38 -3.53
C ASP A 104 -14.55 47.48 -2.96
N GLY A 105 -14.75 46.16 -3.02
CA GLY A 105 -13.82 45.13 -2.51
C GLY A 105 -13.79 45.01 -1.00
N ARG A 106 -14.61 45.80 -0.25
CA ARG A 106 -14.55 45.82 1.21
C ARG A 106 -15.47 44.82 1.90
N ASN A 107 -16.49 44.35 1.21
CA ASN A 107 -17.46 43.39 1.75
C ASN A 107 -17.64 42.25 0.77
N VAL A 108 -16.95 41.16 1.01
CA VAL A 108 -16.87 40.05 0.05
C VAL A 108 -17.41 38.78 0.69
N VAL A 109 -18.36 38.14 0.00
CA VAL A 109 -18.83 36.77 0.33
C VAL A 109 -18.20 35.79 -0.63
N LYS A 110 -17.76 34.67 -0.10
CA LYS A 110 -17.19 33.56 -0.91
C LYS A 110 -17.89 32.28 -0.56
N PHE A 111 -18.24 31.55 -1.60
CA PHE A 111 -18.72 30.16 -1.51
C PHE A 111 -17.78 29.27 -2.32
N ASN A 112 -17.37 28.15 -1.74
CA ASN A 112 -16.61 27.13 -2.48
C ASN A 112 -17.19 25.75 -2.20
N TYR A 113 -17.33 24.97 -3.25
CA TYR A 113 -17.55 23.54 -3.18
C TYR A 113 -16.40 22.84 -3.85
N SER A 114 -15.88 21.81 -3.18
CA SER A 114 -14.80 20.97 -3.72
C SER A 114 -15.01 19.54 -3.32
N ARG A 115 -14.80 18.63 -4.28
CA ARG A 115 -14.65 17.20 -4.01
C ARG A 115 -13.18 16.83 -4.12
N TYR A 116 -12.68 16.17 -3.10
CA TYR A 116 -11.33 15.62 -3.03
C TYR A 116 -11.40 14.10 -3.08
N VAL A 117 -10.39 13.50 -3.71
CA VAL A 117 -10.25 12.04 -3.81
C VAL A 117 -8.93 11.66 -3.17
N GLY A 118 -8.97 10.65 -2.31
CA GLY A 118 -7.79 10.07 -1.69
C GLY A 118 -6.86 9.46 -2.73
N GLN A 119 -5.57 9.58 -2.49
CA GLN A 119 -4.56 8.96 -3.34
C GLN A 119 -4.36 7.51 -2.90
N LEU A 120 -4.37 6.59 -3.86
CA LEU A 120 -3.99 5.21 -3.66
C LEU A 120 -2.51 5.14 -3.28
N GLY A 121 -2.19 4.41 -2.21
CA GLY A 121 -0.81 4.13 -1.83
C GLY A 121 -0.21 2.99 -2.64
N THR A 122 1.08 3.05 -2.91
CA THR A 122 1.82 1.98 -3.59
C THR A 122 1.71 0.67 -2.81
N GLY A 123 1.27 -0.40 -3.44
CA GLY A 123 1.02 -1.68 -2.78
C GLY A 123 -0.23 -1.69 -1.89
N GLY A 124 -1.07 -0.67 -1.96
CA GLY A 124 -2.28 -0.57 -1.13
C GLY A 124 -3.31 -1.65 -1.42
N LEU A 125 -3.39 -2.10 -2.67
CA LEU A 125 -4.29 -3.16 -3.12
C LEU A 125 -3.51 -4.39 -3.60
N SER A 126 -2.51 -4.20 -4.44
CA SER A 126 -1.78 -5.29 -5.09
C SER A 126 -0.94 -6.15 -4.13
N ALA A 127 -0.62 -5.64 -2.94
CA ALA A 127 0.14 -6.39 -1.94
C ALA A 127 -0.52 -7.71 -1.52
N VAL A 128 -1.84 -7.82 -1.59
CA VAL A 128 -2.57 -9.05 -1.24
C VAL A 128 -2.30 -10.20 -2.20
N TYR A 129 -1.87 -9.90 -3.43
CA TYR A 129 -1.55 -10.90 -4.45
C TYR A 129 -0.08 -11.32 -4.43
N ASN A 130 0.77 -10.57 -3.76
CA ASN A 130 2.20 -10.87 -3.72
C ASN A 130 2.50 -11.97 -2.71
N THR A 131 2.97 -13.11 -3.23
CA THR A 131 3.35 -14.29 -2.43
C THR A 131 4.82 -14.28 -1.99
N VAL A 132 5.60 -13.31 -2.47
CA VAL A 132 7.03 -13.20 -2.19
C VAL A 132 7.26 -12.44 -0.90
N THR A 133 7.26 -13.14 0.23
CA THR A 133 7.49 -12.56 1.55
C THR A 133 8.78 -13.07 2.18
N ALA A 134 9.37 -12.28 3.06
CA ALA A 134 10.47 -12.74 3.90
C ALA A 134 9.99 -13.90 4.77
N THR A 135 10.65 -15.06 4.65
CA THR A 135 10.23 -16.29 5.33
C THR A 135 11.33 -16.83 6.21
N THR A 136 10.97 -17.16 7.44
CA THR A 136 11.86 -17.79 8.41
C THR A 136 11.27 -19.12 8.82
N VAL A 137 12.11 -20.15 8.88
CA VAL A 137 11.78 -21.46 9.47
C VAL A 137 12.87 -21.78 10.49
N ARG A 138 12.50 -22.24 11.67
CA ARG A 138 13.43 -22.56 12.76
C ARG A 138 13.42 -24.05 13.04
N TYR A 139 14.62 -24.64 13.07
CA TYR A 139 14.88 -26.04 13.45
C TYR A 139 15.87 -26.10 14.62
N PRO A 140 15.89 -27.16 15.43
CA PRO A 140 16.98 -27.42 16.35
C PRO A 140 18.25 -27.75 15.58
N TRP A 141 19.41 -27.65 16.22
CA TRP A 141 20.70 -27.99 15.68
C TRP A 141 21.60 -28.64 16.72
N VAL A 142 22.62 -29.35 16.29
CA VAL A 142 23.63 -30.02 17.11
C VAL A 142 25.00 -29.54 16.66
N ASP A 143 25.73 -28.87 17.55
CA ASP A 143 27.08 -28.43 17.26
C ASP A 143 28.03 -29.66 17.25
N LEU A 144 28.40 -30.13 16.08
CA LEU A 144 29.22 -31.36 15.90
C LEU A 144 30.69 -31.08 16.06
N ASN A 145 31.15 -29.88 15.79
CA ASN A 145 32.55 -29.48 15.74
C ASN A 145 32.96 -28.53 16.89
N SER A 146 32.00 -28.12 17.72
CA SER A 146 32.16 -27.22 18.85
C SER A 146 32.64 -25.81 18.47
N ASP A 147 32.28 -25.33 17.29
CA ASP A 147 32.66 -24.01 16.81
C ASP A 147 31.60 -22.93 17.09
N ASN A 148 30.42 -23.31 17.56
CA ASN A 148 29.25 -22.47 17.84
C ASN A 148 28.69 -21.76 16.59
N PHE A 149 28.98 -22.26 15.38
CA PHE A 149 28.41 -21.79 14.13
C PHE A 149 27.61 -22.90 13.48
N ILE A 150 26.42 -22.58 12.96
CA ILE A 150 25.51 -23.56 12.38
C ILE A 150 25.94 -23.91 10.95
N GLN A 151 26.24 -25.17 10.70
CA GLN A 151 26.40 -25.74 9.38
C GLN A 151 25.16 -26.56 8.97
N ALA A 152 25.00 -26.85 7.66
CA ALA A 152 23.83 -27.58 7.16
C ALA A 152 23.70 -28.98 7.82
N ASN A 153 24.80 -29.71 7.93
CA ASN A 153 24.87 -31.04 8.53
C ASN A 153 24.63 -31.08 10.05
N GLU A 154 24.42 -29.96 10.66
CA GLU A 154 24.10 -29.81 12.10
C GLU A 154 22.63 -29.48 12.35
N VAL A 155 21.88 -29.09 11.29
CA VAL A 155 20.45 -28.77 11.39
C VAL A 155 19.65 -30.07 11.50
N VAL A 156 18.92 -30.22 12.60
CA VAL A 156 18.04 -31.38 12.81
C VAL A 156 16.70 -31.11 12.13
N LEU A 157 16.45 -31.75 11.01
CA LEU A 157 15.25 -31.58 10.22
C LEU A 157 14.08 -32.37 10.84
N THR A 158 13.47 -31.81 11.87
CA THR A 158 12.29 -32.39 12.52
C THR A 158 11.07 -32.35 11.60
N ALA A 159 10.11 -33.29 11.79
CA ALA A 159 8.88 -33.34 10.99
C ALA A 159 8.05 -32.05 11.06
N VAL A 160 8.14 -31.34 12.18
CA VAL A 160 7.50 -30.04 12.40
C VAL A 160 8.59 -29.04 12.83
N PRO A 161 8.72 -27.89 12.17
CA PRO A 161 9.62 -26.84 12.60
C PRO A 161 9.30 -26.33 14.02
N LEU A 162 10.29 -25.84 14.73
CA LEU A 162 10.07 -25.20 16.05
C LEU A 162 9.26 -23.92 15.92
N ASN A 163 9.42 -23.19 14.82
CA ASN A 163 8.68 -21.96 14.49
C ASN A 163 8.83 -21.64 13.00
N TYR A 164 7.87 -20.91 12.46
CA TYR A 164 7.93 -20.43 11.06
C TYR A 164 7.05 -19.19 10.87
N THR A 165 7.31 -18.44 9.79
CA THR A 165 6.54 -17.25 9.43
C THR A 165 5.07 -17.61 9.17
N SER A 166 4.15 -16.81 9.68
CA SER A 166 2.72 -16.96 9.43
C SER A 166 2.42 -16.98 7.92
N GLY A 167 1.53 -17.87 7.50
CA GLY A 167 1.19 -18.07 6.07
C GLY A 167 2.17 -18.96 5.29
N TYR A 168 3.32 -19.35 5.86
CA TYR A 168 4.20 -20.32 5.23
C TYR A 168 3.72 -21.76 5.50
N ASP A 169 3.58 -22.55 4.44
CA ASP A 169 3.26 -23.97 4.56
C ASP A 169 4.55 -24.81 4.48
N TYR A 170 5.02 -25.28 5.63
CA TYR A 170 6.23 -26.11 5.70
C TYR A 170 6.02 -27.53 5.12
N LYS A 171 4.77 -27.96 4.91
CA LYS A 171 4.45 -29.24 4.27
C LYS A 171 4.47 -29.12 2.74
N ASN A 172 4.24 -27.91 2.23
CA ASN A 172 4.31 -27.58 0.83
C ASN A 172 5.18 -26.31 0.62
N PRO A 173 6.50 -26.42 0.79
CA PRO A 173 7.41 -25.29 0.79
C PRO A 173 7.52 -24.56 -0.57
N THR A 174 6.99 -25.13 -1.63
CA THR A 174 6.91 -24.54 -2.97
C THR A 174 5.60 -23.77 -3.21
N ALA A 175 4.65 -23.81 -2.29
CA ALA A 175 3.38 -23.12 -2.44
C ALA A 175 3.60 -21.62 -2.55
N THR A 176 3.00 -21.03 -3.58
CA THR A 176 3.03 -19.59 -3.88
C THR A 176 1.63 -18.96 -3.92
N SER A 177 0.59 -19.72 -3.57
CA SER A 177 -0.77 -19.23 -3.57
C SER A 177 -1.05 -18.32 -2.38
N THR A 178 -1.81 -17.27 -2.61
CA THR A 178 -2.41 -16.45 -1.55
C THR A 178 -3.92 -16.63 -1.53
N SER A 179 -4.52 -16.57 -0.35
CA SER A 179 -5.97 -16.54 -0.20
C SER A 179 -6.53 -15.10 -0.16
N GLY A 180 -5.64 -14.11 -0.17
CA GLY A 180 -6.01 -12.70 -0.19
C GLY A 180 -6.68 -12.33 -1.52
N LYS A 181 -7.71 -11.49 -1.44
CA LYS A 181 -8.39 -10.88 -2.59
C LYS A 181 -8.71 -9.44 -2.26
N VAL A 182 -8.66 -8.57 -3.26
CA VAL A 182 -9.19 -7.21 -3.15
C VAL A 182 -10.70 -7.29 -3.30
N ASP A 183 -11.42 -6.54 -2.48
CA ASP A 183 -12.86 -6.38 -2.63
C ASP A 183 -13.13 -5.62 -3.96
N PRO A 184 -13.90 -6.19 -4.90
CA PRO A 184 -14.19 -5.54 -6.17
C PRO A 184 -14.97 -4.21 -6.01
N ASP A 185 -15.66 -4.02 -4.90
CA ASP A 185 -16.43 -2.83 -4.60
C ASP A 185 -15.62 -1.75 -3.86
N VAL A 186 -14.32 -2.00 -3.60
CA VAL A 186 -13.45 -1.00 -2.97
C VAL A 186 -13.33 0.23 -3.87
N SER A 187 -13.43 1.40 -3.26
CA SER A 187 -13.35 2.69 -3.96
C SER A 187 -12.41 3.65 -3.23
N ALA A 188 -11.94 4.66 -3.96
CA ALA A 188 -11.14 5.70 -3.33
C ALA A 188 -11.96 6.47 -2.29
N GLU A 189 -11.33 6.81 -1.19
CA GLU A 189 -11.91 7.72 -0.20
C GLU A 189 -12.22 9.07 -0.85
N THR A 190 -13.39 9.60 -0.59
CA THR A 190 -13.80 10.90 -1.14
C THR A 190 -14.26 11.83 -0.04
N THR A 191 -13.84 13.09 -0.13
CA THR A 191 -14.27 14.15 0.78
C THR A 191 -14.96 15.26 -0.01
N ASN A 192 -16.20 15.56 0.35
CA ASN A 192 -16.92 16.71 -0.16
C ASN A 192 -16.79 17.85 0.87
N GLU A 193 -16.40 19.02 0.41
CA GLU A 193 -16.22 20.20 1.25
C GLU A 193 -17.04 21.37 0.73
N ILE A 194 -17.71 22.03 1.66
CA ILE A 194 -18.34 23.35 1.45
C ILE A 194 -17.65 24.34 2.35
N LEU A 195 -17.20 25.45 1.78
CA LEU A 195 -16.66 26.58 2.50
C LEU A 195 -17.50 27.83 2.18
N LEU A 196 -17.98 28.47 3.22
CA LEU A 196 -18.64 29.77 3.14
C LEU A 196 -17.82 30.76 3.95
N SER A 197 -17.45 31.90 3.36
CA SER A 197 -16.72 32.94 4.09
C SER A 197 -17.25 34.34 3.79
N PHE A 198 -17.06 35.22 4.75
CA PHE A 198 -17.32 36.62 4.64
C PHE A 198 -16.11 37.41 5.11
N ASP A 199 -15.63 38.32 4.24
CA ASP A 199 -14.51 39.19 4.51
C ASP A 199 -15.04 40.65 4.55
N LYS A 200 -14.66 41.37 5.59
CA LYS A 200 -15.02 42.78 5.73
C LYS A 200 -13.80 43.63 6.07
N GLN A 201 -13.54 44.64 5.26
CA GLN A 201 -12.58 45.68 5.56
C GLN A 201 -13.25 46.84 6.37
N ILE A 202 -12.62 47.18 7.47
CA ILE A 202 -13.10 48.26 8.38
C ILE A 202 -12.07 49.39 8.32
N GLY A 203 -12.47 50.49 7.68
CA GLY A 203 -11.54 51.60 7.41
C GLY A 203 -10.41 51.15 6.46
N ASN A 204 -9.22 51.73 6.66
CA ASN A 204 -8.05 51.40 5.82
C ASN A 204 -7.02 50.50 6.51
N GLN A 205 -7.26 50.13 7.77
CA GLN A 205 -6.27 49.46 8.63
C GLN A 205 -6.68 48.07 9.12
N PHE A 206 -7.97 47.73 9.13
CA PHE A 206 -8.47 46.51 9.70
C PHE A 206 -9.26 45.69 8.69
N ALA A 207 -9.07 44.37 8.72
CA ALA A 207 -9.94 43.44 8.03
C ALA A 207 -10.37 42.31 9.00
N VAL A 208 -11.62 41.92 8.89
CA VAL A 208 -12.20 40.81 9.66
C VAL A 208 -12.73 39.76 8.69
N SER A 209 -12.40 38.52 8.94
CA SER A 209 -12.88 37.37 8.16
C SER A 209 -13.56 36.35 9.07
N ALA A 210 -14.69 35.81 8.62
CA ALA A 210 -15.36 34.69 9.24
C ALA A 210 -15.59 33.61 8.20
N SER A 211 -15.33 32.36 8.56
CA SER A 211 -15.48 31.19 7.65
C SER A 211 -16.18 30.04 8.34
N TYR A 212 -17.04 29.36 7.59
CA TYR A 212 -17.66 28.09 7.96
C TYR A 212 -17.25 27.02 6.96
N ILE A 213 -16.74 25.90 7.48
CA ILE A 213 -16.30 24.75 6.68
C ILE A 213 -17.13 23.54 7.10
N TRP A 214 -17.75 22.90 6.12
CA TRP A 214 -18.42 21.63 6.30
C TRP A 214 -17.80 20.58 5.41
N ARG A 215 -17.53 19.37 5.98
CA ARG A 215 -16.96 18.24 5.27
C ARG A 215 -17.79 16.99 5.50
N LYS A 216 -17.90 16.19 4.43
CA LYS A 216 -18.48 14.86 4.46
C LYS A 216 -17.49 13.88 3.78
N TYR A 217 -17.15 12.84 4.50
CA TYR A 217 -16.34 11.73 4.06
C TYR A 217 -17.20 10.61 3.52
#